data_2292880b7d5a0d7a4a012d12484fdfd2
#
_entry.id   2292880b7d5a0d7a4a012d12484fdfd2
#
_cell.length_a   1.000
_cell.length_b   1.000
_cell.length_c   1.000
_cell.angle_alpha   90.00
_cell.angle_beta   90.00
_cell.angle_gamma   90.00
#
_symmetry.space_group_name_H-M   'P 1'
#
loop_
_entity.id
_entity.type
_entity.pdbx_description
1 polymer ?
#
loop_
_entity_poly.entity_id
_entity_poly.type
_entity_poly.pdbx_seq_one_letter_code
_entity_poly.pdbx_strand_id
1 'polypeptide(L)'
;MTVPFENDTGNIVRKLARKSLKSEKRRNLMVVIAVALASCLICFSIVMALSTRQIEKNHVEDTYEAVYTRITEEDVSTLKGLDDFSRVGEYYMLAVEPAEQGYNASYIYCDEETMYIARDQMKLLEGRLPQKEDEVVVSRYFLSNYGADAGIGEKVMLSSESFHGEYTVTGILEGYKEKEVNGTSILLSKEALKGWSGYDPADYRAYVHFKNEQQMDETELTARSREIAKKYQLEMPVMNLSYMKFYKQPVNVSMLALVAGIAVLVIIGGYVVIQSIFRISINDKIQSYGQLRTIGTTPKQIRSIVLSLILISE
;
A
#
# COMPACT_ATOMS: atom_id res chain seq x y z
N MET A 1 4.10 -79.67 -2.67
CA MET A 1 4.87 -78.40 -2.63
C MET A 1 4.08 -77.45 -1.86
N THR A 2 4.38 -77.19 -0.59
CA THR A 2 3.70 -76.24 0.29
C THR A 2 4.17 -74.87 -0.06
N VAL A 3 3.19 -73.98 -0.44
CA VAL A 3 3.42 -72.58 -0.68
C VAL A 3 3.93 -71.95 0.62
N PRO A 4 5.06 -71.21 0.59
CA PRO A 4 5.56 -70.57 1.81
C PRO A 4 4.58 -69.53 2.29
N PHE A 5 4.31 -69.53 3.57
CA PHE A 5 3.46 -68.67 4.33
C PHE A 5 3.57 -67.22 3.85
N GLU A 6 2.51 -66.66 3.35
CA GLU A 6 2.33 -65.23 3.22
C GLU A 6 2.15 -64.66 4.64
N ASN A 7 3.27 -64.45 5.30
CA ASN A 7 3.27 -63.83 6.61
C ASN A 7 2.84 -62.38 6.45
N ASP A 8 1.79 -61.98 7.11
CA ASP A 8 1.36 -60.57 7.19
C ASP A 8 2.47 -59.76 7.84
N THR A 9 3.38 -59.23 7.00
CA THR A 9 4.51 -58.42 7.42
C THR A 9 4.13 -56.95 7.61
N GLY A 10 2.87 -56.56 7.40
CA GLY A 10 2.39 -55.18 7.51
C GLY A 10 2.68 -54.57 8.87
N ASN A 11 2.48 -55.31 9.93
CA ASN A 11 2.75 -54.85 11.29
C ASN A 11 4.25 -54.67 11.57
N ILE A 12 5.09 -55.51 11.01
CA ILE A 12 6.56 -55.43 11.13
C ILE A 12 7.10 -54.24 10.35
N VAL A 13 6.59 -54.02 9.12
CA VAL A 13 6.93 -52.86 8.27
C VAL A 13 6.56 -51.55 8.97
N ARG A 14 5.37 -51.46 9.54
CA ARG A 14 4.93 -50.28 10.30
C ARG A 14 5.79 -50.04 11.55
N LYS A 15 6.16 -51.10 12.28
CA LYS A 15 7.03 -51.00 13.47
C LYS A 15 8.42 -50.54 13.12
N LEU A 16 9.00 -51.04 12.04
CA LEU A 16 10.30 -50.65 11.50
C LEU A 16 10.27 -49.19 11.01
N ALA A 17 9.25 -48.80 10.27
CA ALA A 17 9.07 -47.45 9.80
C ALA A 17 8.99 -46.44 10.97
N ARG A 18 8.17 -46.72 12.00
CA ARG A 18 8.08 -45.88 13.21
C ARG A 18 9.38 -45.78 13.97
N LYS A 19 10.13 -46.87 14.09
CA LYS A 19 11.44 -46.89 14.76
C LYS A 19 12.48 -46.10 13.97
N SER A 20 12.45 -46.17 12.64
CA SER A 20 13.31 -45.41 11.75
C SER A 20 12.98 -43.89 11.84
N LEU A 21 11.71 -43.52 11.82
CA LEU A 21 11.27 -42.10 12.02
C LEU A 21 11.74 -41.55 13.37
N LYS A 22 11.66 -42.35 14.43
CA LYS A 22 12.13 -41.97 15.76
C LYS A 22 13.64 -41.80 15.84
N SER A 23 14.39 -42.63 15.09
CA SER A 23 15.86 -42.54 14.98
C SER A 23 16.32 -41.29 14.21
N GLU A 24 15.51 -40.79 13.27
CA GLU A 24 15.87 -39.71 12.36
C GLU A 24 15.16 -38.38 12.67
N LYS A 25 14.75 -38.18 13.92
CA LYS A 25 13.99 -37.03 14.37
C LYS A 25 14.58 -35.69 13.92
N ARG A 26 15.90 -35.51 13.99
CA ARG A 26 16.57 -34.27 13.59
C ARG A 26 16.37 -33.95 12.10
N ARG A 27 16.47 -34.96 11.25
CA ARG A 27 16.31 -34.83 9.81
C ARG A 27 14.86 -34.47 9.45
N ASN A 28 13.90 -35.24 10.01
CA ASN A 28 12.48 -35.00 9.76
C ASN A 28 12.06 -33.59 10.27
N LEU A 29 12.61 -33.15 11.40
CA LEU A 29 12.42 -31.80 11.89
C LEU A 29 12.96 -30.75 10.89
N MET A 30 14.12 -30.95 10.27
CA MET A 30 14.67 -30.04 9.27
C MET A 30 13.78 -29.95 8.03
N VAL A 31 13.22 -31.09 7.56
CA VAL A 31 12.26 -31.09 6.43
C VAL A 31 11.01 -30.30 6.79
N VAL A 32 10.42 -30.54 7.95
CA VAL A 32 9.22 -29.82 8.42
C VAL A 32 9.51 -28.32 8.53
N ILE A 33 10.65 -27.92 9.10
CA ILE A 33 11.05 -26.52 9.20
C ILE A 33 11.22 -25.90 7.80
N ALA A 34 11.87 -26.61 6.88
CA ALA A 34 12.07 -26.11 5.51
C ALA A 34 10.74 -25.89 4.79
N VAL A 35 9.80 -26.85 4.88
CA VAL A 35 8.45 -26.72 4.28
C VAL A 35 7.67 -25.60 4.96
N ALA A 36 7.70 -25.51 6.29
CA ALA A 36 7.02 -24.46 7.03
C ALA A 36 7.54 -23.07 6.67
N LEU A 37 8.87 -22.89 6.57
CA LEU A 37 9.47 -21.62 6.15
C LEU A 37 9.10 -21.26 4.71
N ALA A 38 9.13 -22.22 3.79
CA ALA A 38 8.73 -22.01 2.41
C ALA A 38 7.26 -21.57 2.31
N SER A 39 6.35 -22.27 3.00
CA SER A 39 4.93 -21.92 3.05
C SER A 39 4.71 -20.55 3.68
N CYS A 40 5.41 -20.24 4.76
CA CYS A 40 5.33 -18.94 5.43
C CYS A 40 5.77 -17.80 4.50
N LEU A 41 6.87 -17.96 3.76
CA LEU A 41 7.35 -16.96 2.80
C LEU A 41 6.35 -16.71 1.67
N ILE A 42 5.73 -17.77 1.12
CA ILE A 42 4.70 -17.63 0.09
C ILE A 42 3.49 -16.88 0.64
N CYS A 43 2.96 -17.31 1.78
CA CYS A 43 1.83 -16.63 2.43
C CYS A 43 2.14 -15.17 2.76
N PHE A 44 3.31 -14.89 3.32
CA PHE A 44 3.75 -13.54 3.63
C PHE A 44 3.82 -12.65 2.38
N SER A 45 4.39 -13.16 1.28
CA SER A 45 4.49 -12.41 0.02
C SER A 45 3.11 -12.06 -0.54
N ILE A 46 2.15 -13.00 -0.50
CA ILE A 46 0.77 -12.77 -0.97
C ILE A 46 0.08 -11.74 -0.06
N VAL A 47 0.14 -11.94 1.25
CA VAL A 47 -0.50 -11.04 2.22
C VAL A 47 0.08 -9.63 2.10
N MET A 48 1.41 -9.49 2.00
CA MET A 48 2.07 -8.19 1.84
C MET A 48 1.60 -7.47 0.58
N ALA A 49 1.55 -8.18 -0.56
CA ALA A 49 1.11 -7.62 -1.83
C ALA A 49 -0.36 -7.14 -1.78
N LEU A 50 -1.25 -7.94 -1.23
CA LEU A 50 -2.67 -7.59 -1.10
C LEU A 50 -2.91 -6.47 -0.08
N SER A 51 -2.20 -6.50 1.07
CA SER A 51 -2.32 -5.49 2.11
C SER A 51 -1.84 -4.12 1.64
N THR A 52 -0.70 -4.05 0.95
CA THR A 52 -0.19 -2.78 0.40
C THR A 52 -1.22 -2.17 -0.56
N ARG A 53 -1.78 -2.98 -1.47
CA ARG A 53 -2.80 -2.50 -2.39
C ARG A 53 -4.07 -2.02 -1.67
N GLN A 54 -4.52 -2.74 -0.65
CA GLN A 54 -5.72 -2.36 0.11
C GLN A 54 -5.49 -1.06 0.87
N ILE A 55 -4.30 -0.85 1.44
CA ILE A 55 -3.93 0.40 2.12
C ILE A 55 -3.98 1.56 1.13
N GLU A 56 -3.34 1.42 -0.04
CA GLU A 56 -3.33 2.46 -1.07
C GLU A 56 -4.75 2.73 -1.61
N LYS A 57 -5.55 1.68 -1.82
CA LYS A 57 -6.95 1.84 -2.21
C LYS A 57 -7.74 2.63 -1.17
N ASN A 58 -7.65 2.27 0.09
CA ASN A 58 -8.35 2.95 1.18
C ASN A 58 -7.90 4.40 1.34
N HIS A 59 -6.62 4.68 1.00
CA HIS A 59 -6.08 6.04 1.07
C HIS A 59 -6.71 6.98 0.04
N VAL A 60 -7.04 6.47 -1.15
CA VAL A 60 -7.66 7.26 -2.23
C VAL A 60 -9.18 7.08 -2.37
N GLU A 61 -9.79 6.21 -1.57
CA GLU A 61 -11.24 5.99 -1.59
C GLU A 61 -12.00 7.27 -1.25
N ASP A 62 -13.05 7.59 -2.00
CA ASP A 62 -13.84 8.83 -1.92
C ASP A 62 -13.01 10.13 -2.02
N THR A 63 -11.83 10.08 -2.63
CA THR A 63 -11.07 11.29 -2.96
C THR A 63 -11.47 11.81 -4.35
N TYR A 64 -10.92 12.95 -4.74
CA TYR A 64 -11.18 13.55 -6.04
C TYR A 64 -10.65 12.68 -7.20
N GLU A 65 -11.32 12.72 -8.35
CA GLU A 65 -10.88 12.06 -9.59
C GLU A 65 -10.11 12.98 -10.52
N ALA A 66 -10.46 14.26 -10.52
CA ALA A 66 -9.84 15.24 -11.40
C ALA A 66 -9.71 16.62 -10.74
N VAL A 67 -8.77 17.42 -11.26
CA VAL A 67 -8.56 18.81 -10.87
C VAL A 67 -8.61 19.69 -12.10
N TYR A 68 -9.48 20.69 -12.13
CA TYR A 68 -9.46 21.78 -13.10
C TYR A 68 -8.55 22.87 -12.57
N THR A 69 -7.65 23.36 -13.39
CA THR A 69 -6.62 24.35 -13.02
C THR A 69 -6.76 25.61 -13.86
N ARG A 70 -6.22 26.72 -13.39
CA ARG A 70 -6.26 28.02 -14.05
C ARG A 70 -7.68 28.45 -14.41
N ILE A 71 -8.53 28.42 -13.42
CA ILE A 71 -9.94 28.78 -13.53
C ILE A 71 -10.28 29.94 -12.59
N THR A 72 -11.37 30.61 -12.85
CA THR A 72 -11.86 31.71 -12.01
C THR A 72 -12.71 31.19 -10.83
N GLU A 73 -12.94 32.04 -9.83
CA GLU A 73 -13.90 31.77 -8.74
C GLU A 73 -15.32 31.50 -9.29
N GLU A 74 -15.71 32.17 -10.40
CA GLU A 74 -16.98 31.96 -11.08
C GLU A 74 -17.06 30.57 -11.74
N ASP A 75 -15.97 30.13 -12.36
CA ASP A 75 -15.89 28.76 -12.92
C ASP A 75 -16.03 27.72 -11.84
N VAL A 76 -15.37 27.90 -10.67
CA VAL A 76 -15.53 26.98 -9.52
C VAL A 76 -17.00 26.95 -9.09
N SER A 77 -17.66 28.10 -9.01
CA SER A 77 -19.08 28.20 -8.66
C SER A 77 -19.97 27.50 -9.69
N THR A 78 -19.65 27.64 -10.97
CA THR A 78 -20.32 26.94 -12.06
C THR A 78 -20.17 25.42 -11.93
N LEU A 79 -18.94 24.91 -11.68
CA LEU A 79 -18.69 23.49 -11.46
C LEU A 79 -19.44 22.95 -10.23
N LYS A 80 -19.52 23.73 -9.14
CA LYS A 80 -20.33 23.40 -7.95
C LYS A 80 -21.83 23.20 -8.26
N GLY A 81 -22.33 23.87 -9.28
CA GLY A 81 -23.74 23.78 -9.73
C GLY A 81 -24.03 22.60 -10.68
N LEU A 82 -23.02 21.85 -11.14
CA LEU A 82 -23.23 20.76 -12.09
C LEU A 82 -23.70 19.48 -11.41
N ASP A 83 -24.69 18.83 -12.04
CA ASP A 83 -25.19 17.53 -11.57
C ASP A 83 -24.20 16.38 -11.72
N ASP A 84 -23.15 16.57 -12.50
CA ASP A 84 -22.07 15.58 -12.70
C ASP A 84 -21.26 15.31 -11.44
N PHE A 85 -21.14 16.29 -10.57
CA PHE A 85 -20.32 16.21 -9.37
C PHE A 85 -21.15 16.01 -8.11
N SER A 86 -20.66 15.17 -7.22
CA SER A 86 -21.18 15.04 -5.86
C SER A 86 -20.54 16.07 -4.93
N ARG A 87 -19.27 16.41 -5.19
CA ARG A 87 -18.50 17.40 -4.44
C ARG A 87 -17.54 18.16 -5.36
N VAL A 88 -17.38 19.45 -5.08
CA VAL A 88 -16.40 20.31 -5.76
C VAL A 88 -15.72 21.17 -4.71
N GLY A 89 -14.44 20.99 -4.54
CA GLY A 89 -13.60 21.74 -3.61
C GLY A 89 -12.87 22.89 -4.30
N GLU A 90 -12.78 24.01 -3.61
CA GLU A 90 -12.09 25.22 -4.06
C GLU A 90 -10.69 25.28 -3.44
N TYR A 91 -9.67 25.43 -4.29
CA TYR A 91 -8.29 25.48 -3.88
C TYR A 91 -7.56 26.61 -4.62
N TYR A 92 -6.61 27.25 -3.92
CA TYR A 92 -5.71 28.23 -4.50
C TYR A 92 -4.31 28.08 -3.90
N MET A 93 -3.27 28.07 -4.74
CA MET A 93 -1.88 28.08 -4.29
C MET A 93 -1.34 29.52 -4.38
N LEU A 94 -1.14 30.14 -3.21
CA LEU A 94 -0.65 31.50 -3.16
C LEU A 94 0.83 31.59 -3.53
N ALA A 95 1.68 30.86 -2.78
CA ALA A 95 3.13 30.87 -2.99
C ALA A 95 3.77 29.56 -2.52
N VAL A 96 4.95 29.25 -3.05
CA VAL A 96 5.84 28.24 -2.51
C VAL A 96 7.20 28.91 -2.28
N GLU A 97 7.57 29.08 -1.04
CA GLU A 97 8.72 29.90 -0.64
C GLU A 97 9.61 29.15 0.35
N PRO A 98 10.93 29.36 0.30
CA PRO A 98 11.82 28.85 1.34
C PRO A 98 11.53 29.57 2.65
N ALA A 99 11.35 28.82 3.72
CA ALA A 99 11.28 29.33 5.07
C ALA A 99 12.69 29.46 5.69
N GLU A 100 12.86 30.37 6.67
CA GLU A 100 14.15 30.59 7.35
C GLU A 100 14.72 29.32 7.99
N GLN A 101 13.85 28.36 8.37
CA GLN A 101 14.23 27.09 8.97
C GLN A 101 14.76 26.06 7.95
N GLY A 102 14.87 26.42 6.66
CA GLY A 102 15.48 25.60 5.62
C GLY A 102 14.56 24.54 5.00
N TYR A 103 13.25 24.67 5.15
CA TYR A 103 12.23 23.88 4.42
C TYR A 103 11.43 24.81 3.47
N ASN A 104 10.68 24.21 2.54
CA ASN A 104 9.77 24.96 1.67
C ASN A 104 8.39 25.05 2.31
N ALA A 105 7.83 26.24 2.38
CA ALA A 105 6.45 26.49 2.81
C ALA A 105 5.55 26.73 1.60
N SER A 106 4.50 25.93 1.47
CA SER A 106 3.43 26.11 0.49
C SER A 106 2.28 26.85 1.16
N TYR A 107 2.06 28.09 0.79
CA TYR A 107 0.93 28.92 1.25
C TYR A 107 -0.25 28.65 0.36
N ILE A 108 -1.33 28.14 0.94
CA ILE A 108 -2.51 27.71 0.20
C ILE A 108 -3.80 28.20 0.85
N TYR A 109 -4.82 28.35 0.03
CA TYR A 109 -6.21 28.45 0.47
C TYR A 109 -6.98 27.22 0.00
N CYS A 110 -7.85 26.69 0.82
CA CYS A 110 -8.83 25.68 0.43
C CYS A 110 -10.09 25.75 1.30
N ASP A 111 -11.21 25.32 0.71
CA ASP A 111 -12.46 25.18 1.43
C ASP A 111 -12.61 23.81 2.13
N GLU A 112 -13.68 23.65 2.92
CA GLU A 112 -13.95 22.39 3.65
C GLU A 112 -14.17 21.21 2.70
N GLU A 113 -14.76 21.45 1.52
CA GLU A 113 -14.96 20.39 0.52
C GLU A 113 -13.62 19.87 -0.01
N THR A 114 -12.66 20.75 -0.30
CA THR A 114 -11.30 20.34 -0.68
C THR A 114 -10.64 19.53 0.43
N MET A 115 -10.73 19.95 1.68
CA MET A 115 -10.18 19.21 2.81
C MET A 115 -10.77 17.80 2.92
N TYR A 116 -12.02 17.63 2.53
CA TYR A 116 -12.67 16.32 2.55
C TYR A 116 -12.21 15.43 1.39
N ILE A 117 -12.23 15.93 0.14
CA ILE A 117 -11.94 15.11 -1.06
C ILE A 117 -10.46 15.02 -1.41
N ALA A 118 -9.60 15.89 -0.86
CA ALA A 118 -8.14 15.84 -1.01
C ALA A 118 -7.43 15.35 0.27
N ARG A 119 -8.14 14.61 1.13
CA ARG A 119 -7.61 14.09 2.40
C ARG A 119 -6.44 13.11 2.25
N ASP A 120 -6.20 12.60 1.05
CA ASP A 120 -5.01 11.84 0.69
C ASP A 120 -3.74 12.70 0.62
N GLN A 121 -3.89 14.01 0.46
CA GLN A 121 -2.78 14.97 0.39
C GLN A 121 -2.63 15.75 1.70
N MET A 122 -3.74 16.15 2.31
CA MET A 122 -3.75 16.88 3.57
C MET A 122 -5.02 16.58 4.36
N LYS A 123 -4.89 16.51 5.68
CA LYS A 123 -6.00 16.23 6.58
C LYS A 123 -5.97 17.16 7.78
N LEU A 124 -7.10 17.81 8.07
CA LEU A 124 -7.24 18.57 9.30
C LEU A 124 -7.37 17.58 10.48
N LEU A 125 -6.44 17.65 11.42
CA LEU A 125 -6.42 16.81 12.62
C LEU A 125 -7.22 17.42 13.74
N GLU A 126 -7.03 18.72 13.97
CA GLU A 126 -7.62 19.46 15.07
C GLU A 126 -7.95 20.89 14.66
N GLY A 127 -8.95 21.49 15.30
CA GLY A 127 -9.33 22.88 15.08
C GLY A 127 -10.25 23.10 13.90
N ARG A 128 -10.12 24.26 13.25
CA ARG A 128 -10.92 24.70 12.09
C ARG A 128 -10.06 25.39 11.03
N LEU A 129 -10.61 25.54 9.84
CA LEU A 129 -9.99 26.34 8.79
C LEU A 129 -9.94 27.84 9.18
N PRO A 130 -8.94 28.59 8.67
CA PRO A 130 -8.78 30.01 8.97
C PRO A 130 -9.90 30.82 8.31
N GLN A 131 -10.41 31.81 9.02
CA GLN A 131 -11.49 32.68 8.56
C GLN A 131 -11.06 34.16 8.43
N LYS A 132 -10.03 34.57 9.20
CA LYS A 132 -9.50 35.93 9.21
C LYS A 132 -8.12 36.00 8.59
N GLU A 133 -7.71 37.19 8.20
CA GLU A 133 -6.39 37.44 7.57
C GLU A 133 -5.20 37.01 8.45
N ASP A 134 -5.34 37.14 9.77
CA ASP A 134 -4.33 36.82 10.78
C ASP A 134 -4.44 35.40 11.34
N GLU A 135 -5.26 34.54 10.74
CA GLU A 135 -5.44 33.16 11.11
C GLU A 135 -4.74 32.21 10.13
N VAL A 136 -4.14 31.16 10.68
CA VAL A 136 -3.50 30.10 9.88
C VAL A 136 -3.84 28.72 10.40
N VAL A 137 -3.79 27.74 9.50
CA VAL A 137 -3.70 26.33 9.83
C VAL A 137 -2.32 25.86 9.39
N VAL A 138 -1.60 25.21 10.30
CA VAL A 138 -0.22 24.76 10.08
C VAL A 138 -0.13 23.24 10.21
N SER A 139 0.88 22.66 9.61
CA SER A 139 1.08 21.22 9.74
C SER A 139 1.77 20.85 11.05
N ARG A 140 1.60 19.60 11.47
CA ARG A 140 2.35 19.05 12.59
C ARG A 140 3.86 19.08 12.34
N TYR A 141 4.29 18.94 11.08
CA TYR A 141 5.68 19.05 10.68
C TYR A 141 6.23 20.48 10.87
N PHE A 142 5.43 21.50 10.50
CA PHE A 142 5.75 22.91 10.77
C PHE A 142 5.99 23.11 12.27
N LEU A 143 5.05 22.72 13.13
CA LEU A 143 5.17 22.91 14.57
C LEU A 143 6.41 22.21 15.15
N SER A 144 6.73 21.00 14.69
CA SER A 144 7.92 20.26 15.16
C SER A 144 9.23 20.94 14.80
N ASN A 145 9.29 21.68 13.70
CA ASN A 145 10.47 22.40 13.24
C ASN A 145 10.54 23.84 13.80
N TYR A 146 9.38 24.42 14.13
CA TYR A 146 9.29 25.75 14.71
C TYR A 146 9.87 25.82 16.14
N GLY A 147 9.97 24.66 16.82
CA GLY A 147 10.61 24.53 18.12
C GLY A 147 9.78 25.11 19.28
N ALA A 148 8.51 25.38 19.07
CA ALA A 148 7.59 25.86 20.09
C ALA A 148 6.53 24.80 20.38
N ASP A 149 6.06 24.73 21.63
CA ASP A 149 4.83 24.06 22.02
C ASP A 149 3.59 24.83 21.50
N ALA A 150 3.68 25.33 20.24
CA ALA A 150 2.63 26.13 19.66
C ALA A 150 1.41 25.24 19.34
N GLY A 151 0.31 25.53 19.99
CA GLY A 151 -0.96 24.83 19.85
C GLY A 151 -2.03 25.75 19.23
N ILE A 152 -3.26 25.23 19.14
CA ILE A 152 -4.41 26.02 18.68
C ILE A 152 -4.64 27.19 19.62
N GLY A 153 -4.81 28.39 19.06
CA GLY A 153 -4.99 29.65 19.77
C GLY A 153 -3.69 30.41 20.05
N GLU A 154 -2.54 29.79 19.83
CA GLU A 154 -1.25 30.44 19.99
C GLU A 154 -0.79 31.13 18.70
N LYS A 155 0.16 32.04 18.84
CA LYS A 155 0.71 32.80 17.72
C LYS A 155 2.00 32.17 17.20
N VAL A 156 2.11 32.09 15.90
CA VAL A 156 3.33 31.70 15.18
C VAL A 156 3.80 32.84 14.30
N MET A 157 5.13 33.00 14.19
CA MET A 157 5.74 33.94 13.27
C MET A 157 5.96 33.25 11.92
N LEU A 158 5.36 33.76 10.87
CA LEU A 158 5.74 33.40 9.52
C LEU A 158 6.83 34.34 9.02
N SER A 159 7.85 33.81 8.38
CA SER A 159 9.05 34.56 7.94
C SER A 159 9.42 34.14 6.52
N SER A 160 8.52 34.41 5.58
CA SER A 160 8.79 34.22 4.16
C SER A 160 8.75 35.55 3.42
N GLU A 161 9.09 35.57 2.15
CA GLU A 161 9.11 36.80 1.34
C GLU A 161 7.73 37.45 1.25
N SER A 162 6.70 36.64 0.98
CA SER A 162 5.33 37.12 0.80
C SER A 162 4.52 37.19 2.10
N PHE A 163 4.87 36.37 3.09
CA PHE A 163 4.11 36.24 4.33
C PHE A 163 5.04 36.42 5.53
N HIS A 164 4.97 37.61 6.13
CA HIS A 164 5.80 37.96 7.28
C HIS A 164 4.95 38.60 8.37
N GLY A 165 4.95 38.01 9.55
CA GLY A 165 4.17 38.51 10.69
C GLY A 165 3.67 37.44 11.63
N GLU A 166 2.96 37.87 12.67
CA GLU A 166 2.33 36.99 13.64
C GLU A 166 0.95 36.54 13.16
N TYR A 167 0.75 35.22 13.17
CA TYR A 167 -0.53 34.58 12.83
C TYR A 167 -1.02 33.69 13.97
N THR A 168 -2.31 33.66 14.18
CA THR A 168 -2.97 32.80 15.19
C THR A 168 -3.25 31.42 14.58
N VAL A 169 -2.77 30.37 15.23
CA VAL A 169 -3.01 28.99 14.80
C VAL A 169 -4.47 28.60 15.12
N THR A 170 -5.27 28.28 14.11
CA THR A 170 -6.68 27.88 14.28
C THR A 170 -6.91 26.40 14.06
N GLY A 171 -5.93 25.67 13.50
CA GLY A 171 -5.98 24.24 13.28
C GLY A 171 -4.64 23.63 12.96
N ILE A 172 -4.58 22.32 13.04
CA ILE A 172 -3.37 21.53 12.80
C ILE A 172 -3.65 20.50 11.71
N LEU A 173 -2.79 20.45 10.70
CA LEU A 173 -2.85 19.47 9.61
C LEU A 173 -1.94 18.28 9.85
N GLU A 174 -2.32 17.16 9.26
CA GLU A 174 -1.40 16.10 8.86
C GLU A 174 -1.13 16.25 7.35
N GLY A 175 0.07 16.68 6.98
CA GLY A 175 0.49 16.80 5.59
C GLY A 175 1.04 15.47 5.06
N TYR A 176 0.84 15.22 3.76
CA TYR A 176 1.34 14.02 3.11
C TYR A 176 2.82 14.18 2.75
N LYS A 177 3.65 13.28 3.30
CA LYS A 177 5.10 13.20 2.98
C LYS A 177 5.91 14.49 3.19
N GLU A 178 5.43 15.42 3.99
CA GLU A 178 6.10 16.71 4.23
C GLU A 178 7.57 16.54 4.64
N LYS A 179 7.85 15.58 5.52
CA LYS A 179 9.21 15.26 5.96
C LYS A 179 10.10 14.74 4.82
N GLU A 180 9.53 13.97 3.89
CA GLU A 180 10.28 13.39 2.76
C GLU A 180 10.62 14.45 1.72
N VAL A 181 9.69 15.39 1.47
CA VAL A 181 9.86 16.47 0.49
C VAL A 181 10.53 17.73 1.09
N ASN A 182 10.84 17.72 2.39
CA ASN A 182 11.31 18.88 3.13
C ASN A 182 10.44 20.11 2.90
N GLY A 183 9.13 19.94 3.01
CA GLY A 183 8.16 20.99 2.75
C GLY A 183 6.99 20.92 3.73
N THR A 184 6.28 22.01 3.88
CA THR A 184 5.11 22.10 4.72
C THR A 184 3.99 22.89 4.03
N SER A 185 2.74 22.62 4.40
CA SER A 185 1.59 23.37 3.94
C SER A 185 1.09 24.29 5.05
N ILE A 186 0.88 25.55 4.70
CA ILE A 186 0.29 26.59 5.57
C ILE A 186 -0.98 27.07 4.89
N LEU A 187 -2.13 26.87 5.55
CA LEU A 187 -3.40 27.33 5.04
C LEU A 187 -3.71 28.73 5.54
N LEU A 188 -4.09 29.58 4.61
CA LEU A 188 -4.54 30.93 4.83
C LEU A 188 -6.05 31.08 4.55
N SER A 189 -6.64 32.12 5.07
CA SER A 189 -8.06 32.44 4.81
C SER A 189 -8.27 32.96 3.39
N LYS A 190 -9.52 32.96 2.94
CA LYS A 190 -9.91 33.58 1.68
C LYS A 190 -9.72 35.09 1.69
N GLU A 191 -9.82 35.72 2.85
CA GLU A 191 -9.55 37.15 3.05
C GLU A 191 -8.07 37.44 2.84
N ALA A 192 -7.19 36.66 3.45
CA ALA A 192 -5.74 36.77 3.23
C ALA A 192 -5.35 36.53 1.76
N LEU A 193 -5.98 35.58 1.07
CA LEU A 193 -5.80 35.35 -0.36
C LEU A 193 -6.15 36.60 -1.18
N LYS A 194 -7.32 37.18 -0.98
CA LYS A 194 -7.79 38.37 -1.74
C LYS A 194 -6.99 39.64 -1.43
N GLY A 195 -6.39 39.73 -0.24
CA GLY A 195 -5.49 40.81 0.17
C GLY A 195 -4.06 40.67 -0.33
N TRP A 196 -3.66 39.50 -0.83
CA TRP A 196 -2.30 39.26 -1.28
C TRP A 196 -1.97 39.94 -2.61
N SER A 197 -0.82 40.58 -2.70
CA SER A 197 -0.40 41.36 -3.88
C SER A 197 -0.17 40.50 -5.15
N GLY A 198 0.08 39.22 -4.99
CA GLY A 198 0.24 38.24 -6.08
C GLY A 198 -1.05 37.53 -6.51
N TYR A 199 -2.21 37.98 -5.99
CA TYR A 199 -3.49 37.35 -6.30
C TYR A 199 -3.85 37.48 -7.78
N ASP A 200 -4.07 36.31 -8.44
CA ASP A 200 -4.62 36.23 -9.79
C ASP A 200 -6.01 35.55 -9.75
N PRO A 201 -7.09 36.28 -10.10
CA PRO A 201 -8.43 35.69 -10.08
C PRO A 201 -8.63 34.50 -11.03
N ALA A 202 -7.70 34.24 -11.92
CA ALA A 202 -7.74 33.11 -12.86
C ALA A 202 -6.84 31.91 -12.45
N ASP A 203 -6.29 31.87 -11.24
CA ASP A 203 -5.41 30.77 -10.80
C ASP A 203 -6.04 29.84 -9.74
N TYR A 204 -7.36 29.82 -9.67
CA TYR A 204 -8.07 28.85 -8.85
C TYR A 204 -7.95 27.44 -9.42
N ARG A 205 -8.16 26.47 -8.54
CA ARG A 205 -8.28 25.05 -8.89
C ARG A 205 -9.56 24.49 -8.28
N ALA A 206 -10.25 23.66 -9.05
CA ALA A 206 -11.40 22.91 -8.56
C ALA A 206 -11.06 21.42 -8.49
N TYR A 207 -11.06 20.88 -7.30
CA TYR A 207 -11.00 19.45 -7.05
C TYR A 207 -12.40 18.88 -7.18
N VAL A 208 -12.60 17.85 -7.99
CA VAL A 208 -13.95 17.33 -8.27
C VAL A 208 -14.07 15.86 -7.95
N HIS A 209 -15.21 15.51 -7.35
CA HIS A 209 -15.62 14.14 -7.10
C HIS A 209 -16.93 13.86 -7.82
N PHE A 210 -16.92 12.90 -8.75
CA PHE A 210 -18.07 12.60 -9.60
C PHE A 210 -19.20 11.89 -8.86
N LYS A 211 -20.44 12.18 -9.24
CA LYS A 211 -21.58 11.32 -8.90
C LYS A 211 -21.45 10.00 -9.66
N ASN A 212 -21.76 8.88 -8.98
CA ASN A 212 -21.73 7.54 -9.59
C ASN A 212 -20.35 7.13 -10.16
N GLU A 213 -19.26 7.70 -9.62
CA GLU A 213 -17.89 7.39 -10.05
C GLU A 213 -17.61 5.87 -10.01
N GLN A 214 -18.25 5.12 -9.07
CA GLN A 214 -18.10 3.67 -8.95
C GLN A 214 -18.55 2.90 -10.19
N GLN A 215 -19.48 3.46 -10.98
CA GLN A 215 -20.02 2.86 -12.19
C GLN A 215 -19.19 3.21 -13.44
N MET A 216 -18.30 4.19 -13.34
CA MET A 216 -17.45 4.66 -14.44
C MET A 216 -16.08 3.99 -14.40
N ASP A 217 -15.55 3.59 -15.53
CA ASP A 217 -14.16 3.18 -15.67
C ASP A 217 -13.23 4.41 -15.84
N GLU A 218 -11.91 4.17 -15.89
CA GLU A 218 -10.90 5.22 -16.08
C GLU A 218 -11.12 6.03 -17.37
N THR A 219 -11.53 5.33 -18.43
CA THR A 219 -11.73 5.94 -19.76
C THR A 219 -12.96 6.85 -19.75
N GLU A 220 -14.06 6.39 -19.14
CA GLU A 220 -15.30 7.14 -19.01
C GLU A 220 -15.12 8.39 -18.13
N LEU A 221 -14.46 8.26 -16.96
CA LEU A 221 -14.15 9.39 -16.09
C LEU A 221 -13.29 10.43 -16.81
N THR A 222 -12.24 9.98 -17.53
CA THR A 222 -11.38 10.87 -18.29
C THR A 222 -12.12 11.55 -19.43
N ALA A 223 -12.96 10.81 -20.16
CA ALA A 223 -13.77 11.37 -21.26
C ALA A 223 -14.77 12.40 -20.75
N ARG A 224 -15.47 12.09 -19.65
CA ARG A 224 -16.46 13.00 -19.05
C ARG A 224 -15.82 14.28 -18.52
N SER A 225 -14.68 14.15 -17.83
CA SER A 225 -13.92 15.30 -17.34
C SER A 225 -13.50 16.25 -18.49
N ARG A 226 -13.04 15.68 -19.61
CA ARG A 226 -12.66 16.44 -20.80
C ARG A 226 -13.86 17.06 -21.53
N GLU A 227 -15.00 16.39 -21.56
CA GLU A 227 -16.24 16.91 -22.14
C GLU A 227 -16.70 18.15 -21.38
N ILE A 228 -16.69 18.12 -20.04
CA ILE A 228 -17.00 19.27 -19.19
C ILE A 228 -16.02 20.41 -19.45
N ALA A 229 -14.72 20.14 -19.49
CA ALA A 229 -13.72 21.16 -19.81
C ALA A 229 -13.99 21.86 -21.13
N LYS A 230 -14.31 21.11 -22.19
CA LYS A 230 -14.65 21.67 -23.51
C LYS A 230 -15.94 22.50 -23.48
N LYS A 231 -16.97 22.01 -22.79
CA LYS A 231 -18.27 22.68 -22.72
C LYS A 231 -18.18 24.05 -22.04
N TYR A 232 -17.36 24.16 -21.01
CA TYR A 232 -17.19 25.37 -20.21
C TYR A 232 -15.91 26.15 -20.56
N GLN A 233 -15.21 25.76 -21.62
CA GLN A 233 -13.98 26.41 -22.13
C GLN A 233 -12.86 26.45 -21.09
N LEU A 234 -12.78 25.44 -20.23
CA LEU A 234 -11.75 25.28 -19.22
C LEU A 234 -10.51 24.58 -19.81
N GLU A 235 -9.36 24.69 -19.16
CA GLU A 235 -8.19 23.88 -19.47
C GLU A 235 -8.48 22.38 -19.23
N MET A 236 -7.69 21.51 -19.88
CA MET A 236 -7.85 20.07 -19.70
C MET A 236 -7.55 19.67 -18.27
N PRO A 237 -8.46 18.94 -17.61
CA PRO A 237 -8.28 18.58 -16.22
C PRO A 237 -7.13 17.62 -16.01
N VAL A 238 -6.47 17.72 -14.87
CA VAL A 238 -5.45 16.79 -14.39
C VAL A 238 -6.15 15.67 -13.62
N MET A 239 -6.00 14.45 -14.09
CA MET A 239 -6.59 13.28 -13.43
C MET A 239 -5.76 12.87 -12.20
N ASN A 240 -6.42 12.43 -11.13
CA ASN A 240 -5.76 11.86 -9.95
C ASN A 240 -5.17 10.49 -10.30
N LEU A 241 -3.87 10.45 -10.59
CA LEU A 241 -3.18 9.23 -10.99
C LEU A 241 -3.20 8.14 -9.91
N SER A 242 -3.18 8.52 -8.65
CA SER A 242 -3.27 7.56 -7.53
C SER A 242 -4.64 6.91 -7.48
N TYR A 243 -5.71 7.71 -7.60
CA TYR A 243 -7.08 7.21 -7.68
C TYR A 243 -7.25 6.26 -8.88
N MET A 244 -6.82 6.67 -10.08
CA MET A 244 -6.92 5.85 -11.28
C MET A 244 -6.17 4.52 -11.10
N LYS A 245 -4.95 4.55 -10.60
CA LYS A 245 -4.09 3.38 -10.43
C LYS A 245 -4.61 2.39 -9.38
N PHE A 246 -5.02 2.87 -8.22
CA PHE A 246 -5.32 2.00 -7.08
C PHE A 246 -6.80 1.64 -6.96
N TYR A 247 -7.69 2.52 -7.42
CA TYR A 247 -9.13 2.34 -7.31
C TYR A 247 -9.76 1.84 -8.62
N LYS A 248 -9.42 2.43 -9.77
CA LYS A 248 -10.05 2.10 -11.06
C LYS A 248 -9.35 0.98 -11.84
N GLN A 249 -8.03 0.90 -11.78
CA GLN A 249 -7.32 -0.15 -12.52
C GLN A 249 -7.44 -1.52 -11.83
N PRO A 250 -7.61 -2.61 -12.62
CA PRO A 250 -7.57 -3.97 -12.10
C PRO A 250 -6.19 -4.30 -11.53
N VAL A 251 -6.10 -5.43 -10.81
CA VAL A 251 -4.80 -5.92 -10.28
C VAL A 251 -3.78 -5.98 -11.40
N ASN A 252 -2.66 -5.30 -11.22
CA ASN A 252 -1.59 -5.30 -12.22
C ASN A 252 -1.05 -6.72 -12.44
N VAL A 253 -1.20 -7.22 -13.67
CA VAL A 253 -0.75 -8.57 -14.08
C VAL A 253 0.75 -8.75 -13.81
N SER A 254 1.56 -7.69 -13.95
CA SER A 254 3.00 -7.73 -13.66
C SER A 254 3.28 -8.01 -12.18
N MET A 255 2.51 -7.40 -11.28
CA MET A 255 2.61 -7.66 -9.83
C MET A 255 2.23 -9.09 -9.50
N LEU A 256 1.14 -9.58 -10.09
CA LEU A 256 0.72 -10.98 -9.92
C LEU A 256 1.76 -11.96 -10.45
N ALA A 257 2.36 -11.68 -11.62
CA ALA A 257 3.43 -12.48 -12.20
C ALA A 257 4.69 -12.48 -11.33
N LEU A 258 5.05 -11.34 -10.72
CA LEU A 258 6.18 -11.26 -9.79
C LEU A 258 5.96 -12.14 -8.56
N VAL A 259 4.78 -12.04 -7.92
CA VAL A 259 4.43 -12.87 -6.75
C VAL A 259 4.42 -14.35 -7.12
N ALA A 260 3.84 -14.71 -8.28
CA ALA A 260 3.86 -16.08 -8.79
C ALA A 260 5.28 -16.57 -9.06
N GLY A 261 6.15 -15.73 -9.62
CA GLY A 261 7.57 -16.04 -9.85
C GLY A 261 8.33 -16.34 -8.55
N ILE A 262 8.13 -15.51 -7.52
CA ILE A 262 8.69 -15.74 -6.18
C ILE A 262 8.20 -17.07 -5.61
N ALA A 263 6.89 -17.34 -5.70
CA ALA A 263 6.32 -18.60 -5.21
C ALA A 263 6.94 -19.82 -5.91
N VAL A 264 7.12 -19.77 -7.23
CA VAL A 264 7.76 -20.84 -8.01
C VAL A 264 9.21 -21.06 -7.55
N LEU A 265 9.99 -19.98 -7.37
CA LEU A 265 11.38 -20.08 -6.87
C LEU A 265 11.45 -20.71 -5.48
N VAL A 266 10.55 -20.34 -4.58
CA VAL A 266 10.47 -20.91 -3.23
C VAL A 266 10.11 -22.40 -3.28
N ILE A 267 9.17 -22.81 -4.14
CA ILE A 267 8.79 -24.22 -4.34
C ILE A 267 9.97 -25.03 -4.88
N ILE A 268 10.67 -24.51 -5.90
CA ILE A 268 11.86 -25.17 -6.47
C ILE A 268 12.96 -25.32 -5.41
N GLY A 269 13.24 -24.25 -4.66
CA GLY A 269 14.23 -24.29 -3.58
C GLY A 269 13.87 -25.31 -2.50
N GLY A 270 12.62 -25.33 -2.06
CA GLY A 270 12.10 -26.32 -1.11
C GLY A 270 12.22 -27.74 -1.63
N TYR A 271 11.87 -27.98 -2.90
CA TYR A 271 12.03 -29.28 -3.55
C TYR A 271 13.49 -29.76 -3.55
N VAL A 272 14.43 -28.87 -3.95
CA VAL A 272 15.88 -29.23 -3.97
C VAL A 272 16.40 -29.59 -2.57
N VAL A 273 15.99 -28.85 -1.54
CA VAL A 273 16.36 -29.13 -0.15
C VAL A 273 15.81 -30.48 0.29
N ILE A 274 14.52 -30.73 0.06
CA ILE A 274 13.88 -32.00 0.40
C ILE A 274 14.56 -33.14 -0.34
N GLN A 275 14.79 -33.03 -1.65
CA GLN A 275 15.47 -34.03 -2.45
C GLN A 275 16.88 -34.32 -1.92
N SER A 276 17.64 -33.30 -1.54
CA SER A 276 18.99 -33.45 -0.99
C SER A 276 18.98 -34.22 0.33
N ILE A 277 18.04 -33.91 1.22
CA ILE A 277 17.88 -34.63 2.50
C ILE A 277 17.53 -36.10 2.27
N PHE A 278 16.61 -36.38 1.33
CA PHE A 278 16.24 -37.76 1.00
C PHE A 278 17.41 -38.53 0.35
N ARG A 279 18.17 -37.91 -0.56
CA ARG A 279 19.33 -38.54 -1.21
C ARG A 279 20.40 -38.95 -0.20
N ILE A 280 20.74 -38.07 0.75
CA ILE A 280 21.69 -38.38 1.83
C ILE A 280 21.15 -39.52 2.67
N SER A 281 19.87 -39.50 3.03
CA SER A 281 19.24 -40.55 3.84
C SER A 281 19.25 -41.92 3.19
N ILE A 282 19.00 -42.00 1.88
CA ILE A 282 19.01 -43.25 1.14
C ILE A 282 20.44 -43.82 1.10
N ASN A 283 21.44 -42.97 0.84
CA ASN A 283 22.85 -43.42 0.83
C ASN A 283 23.28 -44.01 2.16
N ASP A 284 22.94 -43.38 3.29
CA ASP A 284 23.26 -43.88 4.62
C ASP A 284 22.59 -45.25 4.92
N LYS A 285 21.45 -45.53 4.25
CA LYS A 285 20.69 -46.77 4.47
C LYS A 285 20.97 -47.89 3.47
N ILE A 286 21.72 -47.64 2.39
CA ILE A 286 22.04 -48.65 1.39
C ILE A 286 22.71 -49.87 2.06
N GLN A 287 23.62 -49.63 3.00
CA GLN A 287 24.31 -50.69 3.74
C GLN A 287 23.34 -51.51 4.62
N SER A 288 22.39 -50.82 5.29
CA SER A 288 21.36 -51.46 6.12
C SER A 288 20.36 -52.26 5.28
N TYR A 289 19.99 -51.78 4.09
CA TYR A 289 19.13 -52.52 3.16
C TYR A 289 19.86 -53.74 2.54
N GLY A 290 21.18 -53.62 2.30
CA GLY A 290 22.01 -54.72 1.92
C GLY A 290 22.01 -55.87 2.96
N GLN A 291 22.17 -55.53 4.24
CA GLN A 291 22.08 -56.47 5.35
C GLN A 291 20.70 -57.14 5.46
N LEU A 292 19.59 -56.40 5.28
CA LEU A 292 18.24 -56.96 5.25
C LEU A 292 18.08 -57.98 4.11
N ARG A 293 18.74 -57.78 2.98
CA ARG A 293 18.71 -58.70 1.85
C ARG A 293 19.49 -60.01 2.12
N THR A 294 20.57 -59.95 2.88
CA THR A 294 21.34 -61.15 3.26
C THR A 294 20.58 -62.03 4.20
N ILE A 295 19.65 -61.56 4.99
CA ILE A 295 18.79 -62.36 5.88
C ILE A 295 17.44 -62.72 5.21
N GLY A 296 17.34 -62.62 3.86
CA GLY A 296 16.21 -63.16 3.09
C GLY A 296 15.04 -62.21 2.81
N THR A 297 15.19 -60.91 3.04
CA THR A 297 14.14 -59.94 2.71
C THR A 297 13.99 -59.78 1.20
N THR A 298 12.75 -59.85 0.68
CA THR A 298 12.50 -59.74 -0.75
C THR A 298 12.55 -58.26 -1.23
N PRO A 299 12.88 -57.99 -2.51
CA PRO A 299 12.90 -56.64 -3.06
C PRO A 299 11.54 -55.88 -2.90
N LYS A 300 10.42 -56.62 -2.95
CA LYS A 300 9.07 -56.06 -2.72
C LYS A 300 8.89 -55.55 -1.28
N GLN A 301 9.40 -56.29 -0.31
CA GLN A 301 9.36 -55.93 1.11
C GLN A 301 10.25 -54.68 1.39
N ILE A 302 11.46 -54.63 0.81
CA ILE A 302 12.34 -53.44 0.92
C ILE A 302 11.66 -52.22 0.31
N ARG A 303 11.05 -52.34 -0.87
CA ARG A 303 10.30 -51.24 -1.50
C ARG A 303 9.11 -50.82 -0.66
N SER A 304 8.39 -51.75 -0.04
CA SER A 304 7.28 -51.41 0.88
C SER A 304 7.76 -50.69 2.13
N ILE A 305 8.92 -51.02 2.68
CA ILE A 305 9.54 -50.31 3.81
C ILE A 305 9.90 -48.90 3.41
N VAL A 306 10.51 -48.69 2.24
CA VAL A 306 10.89 -47.35 1.74
C VAL A 306 9.65 -46.51 1.47
N LEU A 307 8.61 -47.06 0.80
CA LEU A 307 7.37 -46.35 0.54
C LEU A 307 6.61 -45.99 1.82
N SER A 308 6.57 -46.91 2.80
CA SER A 308 5.91 -46.62 4.08
C SER A 308 6.66 -45.55 4.90
N LEU A 309 7.98 -45.44 4.73
CA LEU A 309 8.77 -44.35 5.32
C LEU A 309 8.42 -42.98 4.72
N ILE A 310 8.16 -42.96 3.42
CA ILE A 310 7.74 -41.74 2.72
C ILE A 310 6.31 -41.32 3.15
N LEU A 311 5.37 -42.28 3.16
CA LEU A 311 3.95 -42.05 3.51
C LEU A 311 3.69 -41.72 4.99
N ILE A 312 4.59 -42.10 5.89
CA ILE A 312 4.46 -41.81 7.34
C ILE A 312 5.19 -40.51 7.70
N SER A 313 5.98 -39.94 6.76
CA SER A 313 6.62 -38.62 6.92
C SER A 313 5.72 -37.45 6.50
N GLU A 314 4.61 -37.73 5.82
CA GLU A 314 3.52 -36.78 5.56
C GLU A 314 2.54 -36.74 6.74
#